data_515054a05319122ee415b99a2d4094a8
#
_entry.id   515054a05319122ee415b99a2d4094a8
#
_cell.length_a   1.000
_cell.length_b   1.000
_cell.length_c   1.000
_cell.angle_alpha   90.00
_cell.angle_beta   90.00
_cell.angle_gamma   90.00
#
_symmetry.space_group_name_H-M   'P 1'
#
loop_
_entity.id
_entity.type
_entity.pdbx_description
1 polymer ?
#
loop_
_entity_poly.entity_id
_entity_poly.type
_entity_poly.pdbx_seq_one_letter_code
_entity_poly.pdbx_strand_id
1 'polypeptide(L)'
;PIEVYRFLKDIGSKYMQFIPIVERTADAPEILKLVQPDYEGDARLSYWSVRPLAYGKFLSGIFDEWVRKDVGRYFVQIFDVALQAWVGMEPGLCVFAETCGNALVMEHNGDLYSCDHYVYPDFKVGNINDAPLSELVHSEMQAAFGEAKKSTLPKYCVECEVRFACNGECPKHRFIETPDGEAGLNYLCAGYKHFFNHIGPHMKFMAGEVRAGRPAANVMRYVAVDSGIASTARPLSPNAACPCGSGKKYKKCCGKAM
;
A
#
# COMPACT_ATOMS: atom_id res chain seq x y z
N PRO A 1 -1.44 -9.24 -15.10
CA PRO A 1 -2.17 -8.37 -14.14
C PRO A 1 -3.66 -8.27 -14.48
N ILE A 2 -3.99 -7.90 -15.71
CA ILE A 2 -5.37 -7.58 -16.14
C ILE A 2 -6.30 -8.78 -16.02
N GLU A 3 -5.88 -9.99 -16.37
CA GLU A 3 -6.68 -11.21 -16.26
C GLU A 3 -7.09 -11.47 -14.80
N VAL A 4 -6.14 -11.34 -13.85
CA VAL A 4 -6.42 -11.50 -12.42
C VAL A 4 -7.42 -10.45 -11.94
N TYR A 5 -7.22 -9.19 -12.31
CA TYR A 5 -8.11 -8.11 -11.92
C TYR A 5 -9.53 -8.30 -12.47
N ARG A 6 -9.65 -8.67 -13.75
CA ARG A 6 -10.95 -8.94 -14.40
C ARG A 6 -11.63 -10.16 -13.79
N PHE A 7 -10.89 -11.25 -13.56
CA PHE A 7 -11.43 -12.43 -12.88
C PHE A 7 -12.03 -12.09 -11.51
N LEU A 8 -11.32 -11.32 -10.68
CA LEU A 8 -11.84 -10.89 -9.39
C LEU A 8 -13.11 -10.04 -9.52
N LYS A 9 -13.21 -9.21 -10.55
CA LYS A 9 -14.44 -8.46 -10.85
C LYS A 9 -15.58 -9.36 -11.29
N ASP A 10 -15.30 -10.34 -12.14
CA ASP A 10 -16.29 -11.26 -12.70
C ASP A 10 -16.92 -12.15 -11.62
N ILE A 11 -16.16 -12.54 -10.59
CA ILE A 11 -16.70 -13.24 -9.40
C ILE A 11 -17.38 -12.31 -8.39
N GLY A 12 -17.48 -11.01 -8.68
CA GLY A 12 -18.21 -10.03 -7.87
C GLY A 12 -17.41 -9.38 -6.74
N SER A 13 -16.09 -9.59 -6.65
CA SER A 13 -15.25 -8.93 -5.65
C SER A 13 -15.15 -7.44 -5.96
N LYS A 14 -15.56 -6.60 -5.00
CA LYS A 14 -15.47 -5.13 -5.10
C LYS A 14 -14.29 -4.54 -4.33
N TYR A 15 -13.76 -5.29 -3.38
CA TYR A 15 -12.64 -4.88 -2.52
C TYR A 15 -11.49 -5.86 -2.73
N MET A 16 -10.33 -5.34 -3.11
CA MET A 16 -9.18 -6.14 -3.50
C MET A 16 -7.92 -5.66 -2.80
N GLN A 17 -7.11 -6.63 -2.39
CA GLN A 17 -5.79 -6.37 -1.84
C GLN A 17 -4.80 -7.28 -2.54
N PHE A 18 -3.67 -6.74 -2.97
CA PHE A 18 -2.58 -7.47 -3.59
C PHE A 18 -1.35 -7.39 -2.68
N ILE A 19 -1.12 -8.44 -1.91
CA ILE A 19 -0.02 -8.51 -0.95
C ILE A 19 1.17 -9.20 -1.61
N PRO A 20 2.36 -8.58 -1.66
CA PRO A 20 3.56 -9.23 -2.20
C PRO A 20 4.08 -10.28 -1.22
N ILE A 21 4.36 -11.47 -1.70
CA ILE A 21 5.10 -12.46 -0.92
C ILE A 21 6.58 -12.14 -1.03
N VAL A 22 7.23 -11.91 0.12
CA VAL A 22 8.68 -11.71 0.24
C VAL A 22 9.14 -12.48 1.47
N GLU A 23 9.83 -13.60 1.23
CA GLU A 23 10.32 -14.46 2.29
C GLU A 23 11.78 -14.81 2.08
N ARG A 24 12.54 -14.87 3.17
CA ARG A 24 13.92 -15.34 3.18
C ARG A 24 14.02 -16.68 3.87
N THR A 25 14.90 -17.54 3.41
CA THR A 25 15.14 -18.86 3.95
C THR A 25 16.61 -19.03 4.31
N ALA A 26 16.92 -19.66 5.45
CA ALA A 26 18.24 -20.16 5.74
C ALA A 26 18.41 -21.54 5.07
N ASP A 27 19.62 -21.84 4.62
CA ASP A 27 19.98 -23.17 4.15
C ASP A 27 19.94 -24.17 5.34
N ALA A 28 18.87 -24.95 5.40
CA ALA A 28 18.81 -26.15 6.23
C ALA A 28 18.47 -27.32 5.30
N PRO A 29 19.29 -28.37 5.25
CA PRO A 29 19.16 -29.42 4.22
C PRO A 29 17.85 -30.22 4.29
N GLU A 30 17.10 -30.15 5.36
CA GLU A 30 15.93 -31.00 5.59
C GLU A 30 14.61 -30.27 5.90
N ILE A 31 14.66 -28.97 6.21
CA ILE A 31 13.47 -28.19 6.59
C ILE A 31 13.55 -26.79 5.97
N LEU A 32 12.50 -26.37 5.30
CA LEU A 32 12.33 -24.98 4.87
C LEU A 32 12.25 -24.08 6.12
N LYS A 33 13.35 -23.43 6.46
CA LYS A 33 13.42 -22.52 7.60
C LYS A 33 13.30 -21.08 7.12
N LEU A 34 12.13 -20.48 7.34
CA LEU A 34 11.96 -19.04 7.19
C LEU A 34 12.78 -18.34 8.28
N VAL A 35 13.45 -17.24 7.92
CA VAL A 35 14.27 -16.46 8.84
C VAL A 35 13.53 -15.20 9.26
N GLN A 36 13.78 -14.78 10.50
CA GLN A 36 13.23 -13.54 11.05
C GLN A 36 13.81 -12.31 10.33
N PRO A 37 13.13 -11.15 10.40
CA PRO A 37 13.51 -9.96 9.66
C PRO A 37 14.94 -9.46 9.92
N ASP A 38 15.41 -9.56 11.14
CA ASP A 38 16.72 -9.12 11.62
C ASP A 38 17.80 -10.22 11.60
N TYR A 39 17.54 -11.34 10.92
CA TYR A 39 18.49 -12.43 10.80
C TYR A 39 19.77 -12.01 10.06
N GLU A 40 20.92 -12.09 10.73
CA GLU A 40 22.24 -11.68 10.22
C GLU A 40 23.02 -12.79 9.51
N GLY A 41 22.54 -14.05 9.57
CA GLY A 41 23.18 -15.18 8.90
C GLY A 41 22.91 -15.24 7.40
N ASP A 42 23.53 -16.23 6.74
CA ASP A 42 23.28 -16.50 5.33
C ASP A 42 21.79 -16.83 5.08
N ALA A 43 21.10 -15.93 4.46
CA ALA A 43 19.70 -16.09 4.07
C ALA A 43 19.53 -15.80 2.60
N ARG A 44 18.75 -16.65 1.93
CA ARG A 44 18.42 -16.48 0.51
C ARG A 44 16.95 -16.12 0.36
N LEU A 45 16.67 -15.32 -0.66
CA LEU A 45 15.31 -15.05 -1.06
C LEU A 45 14.65 -16.34 -1.56
N SER A 46 13.44 -16.65 -1.07
CA SER A 46 12.70 -17.82 -1.54
C SER A 46 12.34 -17.70 -3.02
N TYR A 47 12.24 -18.84 -3.73
CA TYR A 47 11.93 -18.86 -5.16
C TYR A 47 10.50 -18.38 -5.47
N TRP A 48 9.61 -18.38 -4.50
CA TRP A 48 8.24 -17.89 -4.62
C TRP A 48 8.09 -16.40 -4.28
N SER A 49 9.14 -15.75 -3.78
CA SER A 49 9.13 -14.31 -3.54
C SER A 49 8.98 -13.53 -4.85
N VAL A 50 8.15 -12.49 -4.83
CA VAL A 50 7.93 -11.67 -6.02
C VAL A 50 9.17 -10.87 -6.38
N ARG A 51 9.40 -10.68 -7.68
CA ARG A 51 10.45 -9.78 -8.15
C ARG A 51 9.98 -8.32 -8.02
N PRO A 52 10.78 -7.42 -7.43
CA PRO A 52 10.35 -6.05 -7.13
C PRO A 52 9.70 -5.31 -8.31
N LEU A 53 10.42 -5.18 -9.40
CA LEU A 53 9.93 -4.46 -10.57
C LEU A 53 8.73 -5.15 -11.25
N ALA A 54 8.68 -6.49 -11.21
CA ALA A 54 7.54 -7.24 -11.73
C ALA A 54 6.27 -6.95 -10.92
N TYR A 55 6.39 -6.86 -9.60
CA TYR A 55 5.29 -6.47 -8.71
C TYR A 55 4.83 -5.04 -8.96
N GLY A 56 5.75 -4.08 -9.08
CA GLY A 56 5.42 -2.70 -9.43
C GLY A 56 4.68 -2.59 -10.77
N LYS A 57 5.15 -3.30 -11.80
CA LYS A 57 4.47 -3.37 -13.10
C LYS A 57 3.11 -4.07 -13.03
N PHE A 58 2.97 -5.09 -12.18
CA PHE A 58 1.69 -5.75 -11.92
C PHE A 58 0.67 -4.75 -11.39
N LEU A 59 1.03 -3.99 -10.36
CA LEU A 59 0.16 -2.96 -9.78
C LEU A 59 -0.16 -1.84 -10.77
N SER A 60 0.84 -1.37 -11.52
CA SER A 60 0.66 -0.33 -12.55
C SER A 60 -0.31 -0.77 -13.64
N GLY A 61 -0.20 -2.02 -14.10
CA GLY A 61 -1.12 -2.56 -15.11
C GLY A 61 -2.57 -2.65 -14.62
N ILE A 62 -2.80 -3.02 -13.36
CA ILE A 62 -4.15 -2.99 -12.76
C ILE A 62 -4.64 -1.55 -12.62
N PHE A 63 -3.78 -0.65 -12.15
CA PHE A 63 -4.12 0.76 -12.00
C PHE A 63 -4.55 1.40 -13.32
N ASP A 64 -3.89 1.08 -14.41
CA ASP A 64 -4.21 1.60 -15.75
C ASP A 64 -5.61 1.23 -16.23
N GLU A 65 -6.11 0.06 -15.87
CA GLU A 65 -7.51 -0.30 -16.14
C GLU A 65 -8.46 0.36 -15.14
N TRP A 66 -8.12 0.31 -13.85
CA TRP A 66 -8.92 0.86 -12.77
C TRP A 66 -9.17 2.36 -12.92
N VAL A 67 -8.12 3.13 -13.22
CA VAL A 67 -8.23 4.60 -13.34
C VAL A 67 -9.10 5.06 -14.52
N ARG A 68 -9.26 4.19 -15.53
CA ARG A 68 -10.10 4.48 -16.71
C ARG A 68 -11.58 4.18 -16.50
N LYS A 69 -11.94 3.21 -15.64
CA LYS A 69 -13.29 2.63 -15.65
C LYS A 69 -13.90 2.42 -14.28
N ASP A 70 -13.09 2.25 -13.25
CA ASP A 70 -13.48 1.56 -12.02
C ASP A 70 -13.40 2.41 -10.75
N VAL A 71 -12.88 3.64 -10.83
CA VAL A 71 -12.75 4.55 -9.68
C VAL A 71 -14.12 4.82 -9.04
N GLY A 72 -14.23 4.53 -7.74
CA GLY A 72 -15.49 4.63 -6.99
C GLY A 72 -16.46 3.46 -7.19
N ARG A 73 -16.07 2.43 -7.96
CA ARG A 73 -16.88 1.22 -8.19
C ARG A 73 -16.19 -0.04 -7.67
N TYR A 74 -14.90 -0.13 -7.84
CA TYR A 74 -14.02 -1.17 -7.32
C TYR A 74 -12.91 -0.53 -6.50
N PHE A 75 -12.59 -1.11 -5.38
CA PHE A 75 -11.65 -0.58 -4.40
C PHE A 75 -10.42 -1.49 -4.34
N VAL A 76 -9.28 -0.97 -4.70
CA VAL A 76 -8.00 -1.64 -4.58
C VAL A 76 -7.24 -0.94 -3.45
N GLN A 77 -7.03 -1.62 -2.35
CA GLN A 77 -6.55 -1.04 -1.09
C GLN A 77 -5.33 -0.12 -1.28
N ILE A 78 -4.31 -0.59 -2.02
CA ILE A 78 -3.09 0.21 -2.23
C ILE A 78 -3.36 1.50 -3.04
N PHE A 79 -4.40 1.52 -3.91
CA PHE A 79 -4.74 2.73 -4.67
C PHE A 79 -5.46 3.75 -3.79
N ASP A 80 -6.34 3.27 -2.91
CA ASP A 80 -7.05 4.13 -1.96
C ASP A 80 -6.07 4.72 -0.93
N VAL A 81 -5.15 3.90 -0.40
CA VAL A 81 -4.08 4.34 0.51
C VAL A 81 -3.11 5.31 -0.18
N ALA A 82 -2.75 5.07 -1.44
CA ALA A 82 -1.98 6.03 -2.20
C ALA A 82 -2.72 7.38 -2.31
N LEU A 83 -4.01 7.37 -2.64
CA LEU A 83 -4.78 8.62 -2.73
C LEU A 83 -4.82 9.37 -1.39
N GLN A 84 -4.92 8.66 -0.23
CA GLN A 84 -4.81 9.29 1.10
C GLN A 84 -3.51 10.06 1.22
N ALA A 85 -2.36 9.46 0.87
CA ALA A 85 -1.07 10.12 0.91
C ALA A 85 -1.01 11.36 -0.01
N TRP A 86 -1.53 11.26 -1.23
CA TRP A 86 -1.60 12.41 -2.17
C TRP A 86 -2.52 13.53 -1.70
N VAL A 87 -3.55 13.22 -0.93
CA VAL A 87 -4.43 14.24 -0.30
C VAL A 87 -3.74 14.88 0.92
N GLY A 88 -2.69 14.28 1.44
CA GLY A 88 -1.97 14.72 2.64
C GLY A 88 -2.54 14.15 3.93
N MET A 89 -3.26 13.02 3.84
CA MET A 89 -3.70 12.24 4.99
C MET A 89 -2.67 11.15 5.29
N GLU A 90 -2.60 10.75 6.55
CA GLU A 90 -1.80 9.58 6.93
C GLU A 90 -2.35 8.32 6.26
N PRO A 91 -1.49 7.50 5.63
CA PRO A 91 -1.93 6.26 5.00
C PRO A 91 -2.52 5.29 6.01
N GLY A 92 -3.73 4.79 5.73
CA GLY A 92 -4.45 3.86 6.62
C GLY A 92 -3.89 2.43 6.65
N LEU A 93 -2.81 2.14 5.91
CA LEU A 93 -2.13 0.86 5.88
C LEU A 93 -0.73 1.00 6.49
N CYS A 94 -0.45 0.26 7.55
CA CYS A 94 0.78 0.38 8.36
C CYS A 94 2.07 0.30 7.52
N VAL A 95 2.10 -0.50 6.46
CA VAL A 95 3.28 -0.61 5.59
C VAL A 95 3.64 0.72 4.91
N PHE A 96 2.69 1.62 4.70
CA PHE A 96 2.92 2.94 4.09
C PHE A 96 2.81 4.10 5.08
N ALA A 97 2.42 3.86 6.34
CA ALA A 97 2.45 4.87 7.39
C ALA A 97 3.90 5.23 7.75
N GLU A 98 4.13 6.42 8.30
CA GLU A 98 5.46 6.92 8.66
C GLU A 98 6.07 6.09 9.80
N THR A 99 5.25 5.71 10.78
CA THR A 99 5.60 4.82 11.89
C THR A 99 4.78 3.54 11.83
N CYS A 100 5.11 2.53 12.64
CA CYS A 100 4.29 1.34 12.83
C CYS A 100 3.95 1.13 14.33
N GLY A 101 3.65 -0.11 14.74
CA GLY A 101 3.38 -0.39 16.16
C GLY A 101 1.90 -0.39 16.56
N ASN A 102 0.97 -0.14 15.63
CA ASN A 102 -0.48 -0.16 15.89
C ASN A 102 -1.16 -1.50 15.54
N ALA A 103 -0.41 -2.46 15.01
CA ALA A 103 -0.90 -3.77 14.58
C ALA A 103 -0.24 -4.90 15.38
N LEU A 104 -0.43 -4.87 16.70
CA LEU A 104 0.06 -5.92 17.58
C LEU A 104 -0.67 -7.23 17.31
N VAL A 105 -0.02 -8.34 17.64
CA VAL A 105 -0.61 -9.67 17.56
C VAL A 105 -0.53 -10.38 18.90
N MET A 106 -1.57 -11.12 19.23
CA MET A 106 -1.64 -11.91 20.46
C MET A 106 -1.70 -13.39 20.10
N GLU A 107 -0.79 -14.17 20.70
CA GLU A 107 -0.78 -15.60 20.60
C GLU A 107 -1.78 -16.26 21.59
N HIS A 108 -2.12 -17.52 21.35
CA HIS A 108 -3.11 -18.29 22.13
C HIS A 108 -2.81 -18.41 23.62
N ASN A 109 -1.55 -18.26 24.02
CA ASN A 109 -1.09 -18.31 25.42
C ASN A 109 -1.15 -16.94 26.11
N GLY A 110 -1.62 -15.88 25.42
CA GLY A 110 -1.70 -14.52 25.92
C GLY A 110 -0.43 -13.70 25.70
N ASP A 111 0.59 -14.23 25.05
CA ASP A 111 1.79 -13.47 24.66
C ASP A 111 1.44 -12.44 23.58
N LEU A 112 1.83 -11.19 23.82
CA LEU A 112 1.62 -10.06 22.92
C LEU A 112 2.95 -9.71 22.25
N TYR A 113 2.91 -9.54 20.93
CA TYR A 113 4.06 -9.16 20.11
C TYR A 113 3.83 -7.85 19.39
N SER A 114 4.89 -7.14 19.06
CA SER A 114 4.87 -5.81 18.45
C SER A 114 4.14 -5.77 17.11
N CYS A 115 4.14 -6.86 16.34
CA CYS A 115 3.50 -6.95 15.02
C CYS A 115 3.37 -8.43 14.62
N ASP A 116 2.40 -8.75 13.75
CA ASP A 116 2.21 -10.10 13.16
C ASP A 116 3.39 -10.55 12.29
N HIS A 117 4.18 -9.63 11.77
CA HIS A 117 5.43 -9.93 11.06
C HIS A 117 6.62 -10.18 11.99
N TYR A 118 6.49 -9.93 13.30
CA TYR A 118 7.55 -9.96 14.28
C TYR A 118 7.16 -10.82 15.52
N VAL A 119 6.61 -12.01 15.26
CA VAL A 119 6.27 -12.98 16.31
C VAL A 119 7.54 -13.78 16.69
N TYR A 120 8.50 -13.09 17.30
CA TYR A 120 9.78 -13.63 17.75
C TYR A 120 10.08 -13.16 19.18
N PRO A 121 10.87 -13.90 19.97
CA PRO A 121 11.11 -13.56 21.38
C PRO A 121 11.54 -12.13 21.64
N ASP A 122 12.39 -11.56 20.78
CA ASP A 122 12.92 -10.21 20.92
C ASP A 122 11.87 -9.11 20.72
N PHE A 123 10.73 -9.45 20.12
CA PHE A 123 9.60 -8.54 19.86
C PHE A 123 8.38 -8.83 20.72
N LYS A 124 8.55 -9.67 21.77
CA LYS A 124 7.50 -9.94 22.75
C LYS A 124 7.35 -8.75 23.68
N VAL A 125 6.21 -8.08 23.63
CA VAL A 125 5.89 -6.91 24.45
C VAL A 125 5.54 -7.32 25.89
N GLY A 126 4.89 -8.48 26.06
CA GLY A 126 4.49 -9.02 27.36
C GLY A 126 3.42 -10.08 27.23
N ASN A 127 2.71 -10.34 28.34
CA ASN A 127 1.59 -11.29 28.36
C ASN A 127 0.38 -10.63 29.04
N ILE A 128 -0.81 -10.79 28.47
CA ILE A 128 -2.05 -10.18 28.97
C ILE A 128 -2.53 -10.76 30.32
N ASN A 129 -1.97 -11.91 30.74
CA ASN A 129 -2.24 -12.47 32.06
C ASN A 129 -1.37 -11.83 33.16
N ASP A 130 -0.28 -11.15 32.77
CA ASP A 130 0.68 -10.56 33.71
C ASP A 130 0.51 -9.04 33.84
N ALA A 131 0.02 -8.37 32.77
CA ALA A 131 -0.19 -6.92 32.76
C ALA A 131 -1.42 -6.52 31.91
N PRO A 132 -2.08 -5.40 32.22
CA PRO A 132 -3.18 -4.88 31.42
C PRO A 132 -2.76 -4.59 29.97
N LEU A 133 -3.60 -4.93 28.99
CA LEU A 133 -3.32 -4.69 27.57
C LEU A 133 -2.99 -3.21 27.29
N SER A 134 -3.63 -2.27 27.97
CA SER A 134 -3.36 -0.83 27.83
C SER A 134 -1.92 -0.45 28.21
N GLU A 135 -1.32 -1.10 29.20
CA GLU A 135 0.08 -0.87 29.56
C GLU A 135 1.03 -1.47 28.53
N LEU A 136 0.73 -2.67 28.06
CA LEU A 136 1.54 -3.36 27.05
C LEU A 136 1.58 -2.58 25.75
N VAL A 137 0.45 -2.13 25.21
CA VAL A 137 0.38 -1.41 23.94
C VAL A 137 0.99 0.00 23.98
N HIS A 138 1.11 0.60 25.16
CA HIS A 138 1.72 1.91 25.37
C HIS A 138 3.14 1.81 25.99
N SER A 139 3.73 0.62 26.02
CA SER A 139 5.07 0.43 26.55
C SER A 139 6.13 1.18 25.74
N GLU A 140 7.24 1.52 26.40
CA GLU A 140 8.39 2.16 25.72
C GLU A 140 8.94 1.27 24.59
N MET A 141 8.95 -0.05 24.80
CA MET A 141 9.37 -1.02 23.79
C MET A 141 8.50 -0.92 22.52
N GLN A 142 7.17 -0.86 22.69
CA GLN A 142 6.26 -0.76 21.56
C GLN A 142 6.36 0.59 20.84
N ALA A 143 6.53 1.66 21.59
CA ALA A 143 6.77 3.00 21.02
C ALA A 143 8.08 3.05 20.22
N ALA A 144 9.16 2.50 20.78
CA ALA A 144 10.46 2.41 20.10
C ALA A 144 10.40 1.56 18.82
N PHE A 145 9.70 0.42 18.87
CA PHE A 145 9.46 -0.41 17.70
C PHE A 145 8.75 0.38 16.58
N GLY A 146 7.74 1.14 16.93
CA GLY A 146 7.00 1.96 15.97
C GLY A 146 7.84 3.05 15.33
N GLU A 147 8.60 3.79 16.14
CA GLU A 147 9.47 4.89 15.69
C GLU A 147 10.68 4.39 14.88
N ALA A 148 11.18 3.19 15.15
CA ALA A 148 12.28 2.59 14.41
C ALA A 148 12.00 2.52 12.91
N LYS A 149 10.74 2.36 12.49
CA LYS A 149 10.37 2.36 11.08
C LYS A 149 10.80 3.64 10.36
N LYS A 150 10.66 4.79 11.01
CA LYS A 150 11.01 6.12 10.48
C LYS A 150 12.49 6.43 10.68
N SER A 151 12.99 6.21 11.90
CA SER A 151 14.32 6.66 12.31
C SER A 151 15.46 5.86 11.68
N THR A 152 15.19 4.62 11.21
CA THR A 152 16.18 3.76 10.55
C THR A 152 16.15 3.81 9.02
N LEU A 153 15.44 4.78 8.42
CA LEU A 153 15.40 4.92 6.97
C LEU A 153 16.78 5.32 6.43
N PRO A 154 17.31 4.63 5.40
CA PRO A 154 18.53 5.05 4.74
C PRO A 154 18.33 6.40 4.03
N LYS A 155 19.43 7.14 3.84
CA LYS A 155 19.41 8.46 3.17
C LYS A 155 18.71 8.40 1.81
N TYR A 156 18.93 7.35 1.05
CA TYR A 156 18.24 7.08 -0.22
C TYR A 156 16.70 7.15 -0.11
N CYS A 157 16.13 6.63 0.98
CA CYS A 157 14.69 6.72 1.25
C CYS A 157 14.28 8.12 1.73
N VAL A 158 15.12 8.75 2.58
CA VAL A 158 14.84 10.09 3.12
C VAL A 158 14.74 11.14 2.01
N GLU A 159 15.57 11.03 0.97
CA GLU A 159 15.63 11.94 -0.18
C GLU A 159 14.73 11.52 -1.36
N CYS A 160 13.97 10.43 -1.21
CA CYS A 160 13.15 9.88 -2.29
C CYS A 160 11.90 10.73 -2.56
N GLU A 161 11.66 11.02 -3.84
CA GLU A 161 10.53 11.83 -4.32
C GLU A 161 9.14 11.23 -4.02
N VAL A 162 9.07 9.91 -3.78
CA VAL A 162 7.82 9.22 -3.41
C VAL A 162 7.78 8.81 -1.94
N ARG A 163 8.69 9.33 -1.12
CA ARG A 163 8.76 9.01 0.31
C ARG A 163 7.42 9.22 1.02
N PHE A 164 6.74 10.31 0.75
CA PHE A 164 5.47 10.69 1.37
C PHE A 164 4.35 9.63 1.21
N ALA A 165 4.46 8.77 0.19
CA ALA A 165 3.51 7.69 -0.08
C ALA A 165 4.05 6.30 0.27
N CYS A 166 5.40 6.13 0.27
CA CYS A 166 6.05 4.84 0.48
C CYS A 166 6.53 4.65 1.93
N ASN A 167 7.11 5.68 2.54
CA ASN A 167 7.72 5.65 3.88
C ASN A 167 8.66 4.46 4.14
N GLY A 168 9.34 3.98 3.07
CA GLY A 168 10.25 2.84 3.12
C GLY A 168 9.57 1.49 3.31
N GLU A 169 8.26 1.41 3.22
CA GLU A 169 7.40 0.23 3.37
C GLU A 169 7.69 -0.53 4.68
N CYS A 170 7.42 -1.83 4.77
CA CYS A 170 7.59 -2.61 5.98
C CYS A 170 9.07 -2.86 6.33
N PRO A 171 9.52 -2.62 7.57
CA PRO A 171 10.87 -2.95 8.01
C PRO A 171 11.26 -4.42 7.78
N LYS A 172 10.30 -5.35 7.82
CA LYS A 172 10.52 -6.78 7.50
C LYS A 172 11.24 -6.99 6.15
N HIS A 173 11.01 -6.09 5.19
CA HIS A 173 11.56 -6.21 3.85
C HIS A 173 12.82 -5.35 3.62
N ARG A 174 13.39 -4.70 4.66
CA ARG A 174 14.55 -3.80 4.56
C ARG A 174 15.88 -4.54 4.75
N PHE A 175 16.19 -5.48 3.89
CA PHE A 175 17.37 -6.34 4.01
C PHE A 175 18.33 -6.26 2.81
N ILE A 176 18.18 -5.25 1.94
CA ILE A 176 19.13 -5.00 0.87
C ILE A 176 19.85 -3.67 1.07
N GLU A 177 20.89 -3.44 0.30
CA GLU A 177 21.64 -2.19 0.29
C GLU A 177 21.08 -1.20 -0.74
N THR A 178 21.28 0.07 -0.48
CA THR A 178 21.04 1.16 -1.42
C THR A 178 22.07 1.11 -2.58
N PRO A 179 21.86 1.83 -3.69
CA PRO A 179 22.84 1.89 -4.77
C PRO A 179 24.22 2.41 -4.37
N ASP A 180 24.29 3.16 -3.27
CA ASP A 180 25.54 3.72 -2.69
C ASP A 180 26.05 2.89 -1.49
N GLY A 181 25.49 1.71 -1.21
CA GLY A 181 25.98 0.74 -0.24
C GLY A 181 25.48 0.94 1.19
N GLU A 182 24.51 1.83 1.44
CA GLU A 182 23.89 1.96 2.76
C GLU A 182 22.90 0.82 2.99
N ALA A 183 22.95 0.16 4.14
CA ALA A 183 22.03 -0.93 4.50
C ALA A 183 20.61 -0.43 4.79
N GLY A 184 19.64 -1.35 4.78
CA GLY A 184 18.27 -1.05 5.22
C GLY A 184 17.32 -0.58 4.11
N LEU A 185 17.68 -0.74 2.84
CA LEU A 185 16.76 -0.51 1.74
C LEU A 185 15.74 -1.65 1.65
N ASN A 186 14.50 -1.29 1.42
CA ASN A 186 13.44 -2.25 1.19
C ASN A 186 13.63 -3.01 -0.11
N TYR A 187 13.52 -4.33 -0.07
CA TYR A 187 13.66 -5.22 -1.22
C TYR A 187 12.71 -4.84 -2.38
N LEU A 188 11.48 -4.42 -2.05
CA LEU A 188 10.48 -4.03 -3.05
C LEU A 188 10.64 -2.59 -3.55
N CYS A 189 11.65 -1.84 -3.09
CA CYS A 189 11.85 -0.42 -3.41
C CYS A 189 11.72 -0.11 -4.91
N ALA A 190 12.40 -0.85 -5.77
CA ALA A 190 12.35 -0.63 -7.22
C ALA A 190 10.91 -0.77 -7.80
N GLY A 191 10.11 -1.68 -7.23
CA GLY A 191 8.72 -1.88 -7.61
C GLY A 191 7.82 -0.74 -7.13
N TYR A 192 7.90 -0.36 -5.88
CA TYR A 192 7.11 0.73 -5.31
C TYR A 192 7.48 2.08 -5.92
N LYS A 193 8.76 2.36 -6.11
CA LYS A 193 9.21 3.58 -6.77
C LYS A 193 8.66 3.68 -8.20
N HIS A 194 8.73 2.58 -8.96
CA HIS A 194 8.09 2.49 -10.28
C HIS A 194 6.59 2.75 -10.21
N PHE A 195 5.89 2.06 -9.30
CA PHE A 195 4.44 2.15 -9.16
C PHE A 195 3.99 3.56 -8.76
N PHE A 196 4.53 4.14 -7.70
CA PHE A 196 4.12 5.47 -7.22
C PHE A 196 4.42 6.57 -8.23
N ASN A 197 5.55 6.49 -8.94
CA ASN A 197 5.83 7.42 -10.04
C ASN A 197 4.85 7.26 -11.20
N HIS A 198 4.51 6.02 -11.57
CA HIS A 198 3.55 5.73 -12.64
C HIS A 198 2.16 6.31 -12.35
N ILE A 199 1.65 6.10 -11.14
CA ILE A 199 0.30 6.57 -10.77
C ILE A 199 0.25 8.07 -10.43
N GLY A 200 1.40 8.69 -10.16
CA GLY A 200 1.54 10.04 -9.63
C GLY A 200 0.72 11.12 -10.34
N PRO A 201 0.76 11.22 -11.68
CA PRO A 201 -0.03 12.21 -12.41
C PRO A 201 -1.55 12.09 -12.16
N HIS A 202 -2.07 10.86 -12.18
CA HIS A 202 -3.49 10.59 -11.95
C HIS A 202 -3.88 10.80 -10.49
N MET A 203 -3.03 10.37 -9.55
CA MET A 203 -3.24 10.60 -8.11
C MET A 203 -3.24 12.09 -7.77
N LYS A 204 -2.35 12.87 -8.38
CA LYS A 204 -2.31 14.34 -8.22
C LYS A 204 -3.60 14.99 -8.69
N PHE A 205 -4.14 14.56 -9.84
CA PHE A 205 -5.44 15.03 -10.34
C PHE A 205 -6.57 14.66 -9.37
N MET A 206 -6.68 13.39 -8.97
CA MET A 206 -7.70 12.91 -8.03
C MET A 206 -7.64 13.65 -6.69
N ALA A 207 -6.45 13.86 -6.15
CA ALA A 207 -6.25 14.61 -4.91
C ALA A 207 -6.72 16.07 -5.05
N GLY A 208 -6.50 16.70 -6.21
CA GLY A 208 -7.02 18.03 -6.51
C GLY A 208 -8.56 18.07 -6.52
N GLU A 209 -9.19 17.05 -7.09
CA GLU A 209 -10.64 16.92 -7.08
C GLU A 209 -11.19 16.75 -5.65
N VAL A 210 -10.59 15.85 -4.87
CA VAL A 210 -11.00 15.60 -3.48
C VAL A 210 -10.87 16.86 -2.62
N ARG A 211 -9.73 17.57 -2.70
CA ARG A 211 -9.54 18.85 -1.96
C ARG A 211 -10.54 19.92 -2.35
N ALA A 212 -11.03 19.88 -3.58
CA ALA A 212 -12.06 20.80 -4.08
C ALA A 212 -13.49 20.30 -3.80
N GLY A 213 -13.68 19.26 -3.00
CA GLY A 213 -14.98 18.67 -2.69
C GLY A 213 -15.63 17.94 -3.87
N ARG A 214 -14.85 17.57 -4.89
CA ARG A 214 -15.33 16.86 -6.07
C ARG A 214 -14.93 15.38 -6.05
N PRO A 215 -15.66 14.50 -6.76
CA PRO A 215 -15.34 13.07 -6.79
C PRO A 215 -13.98 12.78 -7.44
N ALA A 216 -13.16 11.93 -6.81
CA ALA A 216 -11.93 11.39 -7.42
C ALA A 216 -12.21 10.69 -8.76
N ALA A 217 -13.41 10.11 -8.93
CA ALA A 217 -13.88 9.45 -10.14
C ALA A 217 -13.88 10.35 -11.40
N ASN A 218 -13.76 11.67 -11.25
CA ASN A 218 -13.59 12.59 -12.37
C ASN A 218 -12.32 12.30 -13.19
N VAL A 219 -11.33 11.61 -12.60
CA VAL A 219 -10.11 11.16 -13.29
C VAL A 219 -10.41 10.29 -14.50
N MET A 220 -11.47 9.47 -14.47
CA MET A 220 -11.87 8.64 -15.62
C MET A 220 -12.16 9.47 -16.86
N ARG A 221 -12.72 10.68 -16.70
CA ARG A 221 -12.97 11.61 -17.79
C ARG A 221 -11.68 12.31 -18.25
N TYR A 222 -10.83 12.67 -17.30
CA TYR A 222 -9.51 13.25 -17.58
C TYR A 222 -8.67 12.30 -18.45
N VAL A 223 -8.57 11.02 -18.05
CA VAL A 223 -7.82 10.00 -18.79
C VAL A 223 -8.42 9.72 -20.16
N ALA A 224 -9.75 9.76 -20.31
CA ALA A 224 -10.43 9.59 -21.60
C ALA A 224 -10.10 10.72 -22.58
N VAL A 225 -9.97 11.95 -22.11
CA VAL A 225 -9.56 13.12 -22.93
C VAL A 225 -8.10 13.00 -23.35
N ASP A 226 -7.21 12.71 -22.40
CA ASP A 226 -5.76 12.61 -22.62
C ASP A 226 -5.40 11.51 -23.62
N SER A 227 -6.13 10.38 -23.58
CA SER A 227 -5.96 9.26 -24.54
C SER A 227 -6.60 9.49 -25.91
N GLY A 228 -7.13 10.67 -26.19
CA GLY A 228 -7.79 10.99 -27.47
C GLY A 228 -9.15 10.31 -27.68
N ILE A 229 -9.62 9.52 -26.71
CA ILE A 229 -10.90 8.78 -26.80
C ILE A 229 -12.10 9.72 -26.60
N ALA A 230 -11.90 10.87 -25.94
CA ALA A 230 -12.96 11.79 -25.53
C ALA A 230 -13.09 13.05 -26.40
N SER A 231 -12.57 13.08 -27.62
CA SER A 231 -12.76 14.23 -28.53
C SER A 231 -14.22 14.49 -28.92
N THR A 232 -15.17 13.66 -28.48
CA THR A 232 -16.61 13.76 -28.75
C THR A 232 -17.51 13.84 -27.50
N ALA A 233 -16.93 13.90 -26.29
CA ALA A 233 -17.74 13.94 -25.05
C ALA A 233 -18.38 15.35 -24.88
N ARG A 234 -19.63 15.53 -25.32
CA ARG A 234 -20.46 16.66 -24.91
C ARG A 234 -20.48 16.78 -23.38
N PRO A 235 -20.48 18.00 -22.82
CA PRO A 235 -20.73 18.22 -21.40
C PRO A 235 -21.96 17.41 -20.97
N LEU A 236 -21.82 16.61 -19.89
CA LEU A 236 -22.95 15.82 -19.42
C LEU A 236 -24.11 16.74 -19.06
N SER A 237 -25.27 16.51 -19.66
CA SER A 237 -26.49 17.16 -19.22
C SER A 237 -26.71 16.91 -17.73
N PRO A 238 -27.11 17.91 -16.93
CA PRO A 238 -27.44 17.75 -15.52
C PRO A 238 -28.43 16.60 -15.26
N ASN A 239 -29.22 16.25 -16.24
CA ASN A 239 -30.23 15.20 -16.16
C ASN A 239 -29.76 13.83 -16.72
N ALA A 240 -28.56 13.74 -17.31
CA ALA A 240 -28.00 12.47 -17.79
C ALA A 240 -27.76 11.48 -16.63
N ALA A 241 -27.75 10.18 -16.93
CA ALA A 241 -27.33 9.16 -15.98
C ALA A 241 -25.91 9.45 -15.49
N CYS A 242 -25.66 9.33 -14.19
CA CYS A 242 -24.35 9.60 -13.64
C CYS A 242 -23.34 8.54 -14.11
N PRO A 243 -22.18 8.93 -14.65
CA PRO A 243 -21.17 7.98 -15.14
C PRO A 243 -20.54 7.13 -14.05
N CYS A 244 -20.75 7.45 -12.76
CA CYS A 244 -20.30 6.62 -11.63
C CYS A 244 -21.08 5.30 -11.47
N GLY A 245 -22.10 5.05 -12.30
CA GLY A 245 -22.90 3.83 -12.24
C GLY A 245 -23.93 3.79 -11.12
N SER A 246 -24.16 4.88 -10.39
CA SER A 246 -25.11 4.95 -9.25
C SER A 246 -26.58 4.88 -9.66
N GLY A 247 -26.92 4.87 -10.96
CA GLY A 247 -28.29 4.94 -11.48
C GLY A 247 -28.97 6.30 -11.26
N LYS A 248 -28.31 7.27 -10.60
CA LYS A 248 -28.86 8.61 -10.33
C LYS A 248 -28.55 9.57 -11.47
N LYS A 249 -29.36 10.65 -11.60
CA LYS A 249 -29.06 11.75 -12.52
C LYS A 249 -27.78 12.47 -12.07
N TYR A 250 -26.94 12.94 -13.02
CA TYR A 250 -25.65 13.58 -12.73
C TYR A 250 -25.76 14.71 -11.72
N LYS A 251 -26.73 15.63 -11.85
CA LYS A 251 -26.98 16.72 -10.89
C LYS A 251 -27.37 16.25 -9.47
N LYS A 252 -27.83 15.01 -9.32
CA LYS A 252 -28.22 14.43 -8.03
C LYS A 252 -27.17 13.46 -7.47
N CYS A 253 -26.01 13.37 -8.12
CA CYS A 253 -24.90 12.50 -7.77
C CYS A 253 -23.57 13.27 -7.87
N CYS A 254 -22.71 12.94 -8.81
CA CYS A 254 -21.39 13.56 -8.95
C CYS A 254 -21.42 15.04 -9.39
N GLY A 255 -22.52 15.51 -9.90
CA GLY A 255 -22.74 16.92 -10.26
C GLY A 255 -23.39 17.78 -9.17
N LYS A 256 -23.52 17.27 -7.95
CA LYS A 256 -24.16 17.99 -6.83
C LYS A 256 -23.31 19.11 -6.23
N ALA A 257 -22.04 19.20 -6.59
CA ALA A 257 -21.05 20.14 -6.08
C ALA A 257 -20.70 21.23 -7.11
N MET A 258 -21.62 21.56 -8.00
CA MET A 258 -21.54 22.77 -8.83
C MET A 258 -22.56 23.77 -8.39
#